data_dbdb205100f3d2831a105d116ca7bac2
#
_entry.id   dbdb205100f3d2831a105d116ca7bac2
#
_cell.length_a   1.000
_cell.length_b   1.000
_cell.length_c   1.000
_cell.angle_alpha   90.00
_cell.angle_beta   90.00
_cell.angle_gamma   90.00
#
_symmetry.space_group_name_H-M   'P 1'
#
loop_
_entity.id
_entity.type
_entity.pdbx_description
1 polymer ?
#
loop_
_entity_poly.entity_id
_entity_poly.type
_entity_poly.pdbx_seq_one_letter_code
_entity_poly.pdbx_strand_id
1 'polypeptide(L)'
;YLEHQQEESLSRINKREAELLVLQLQVYIENISKERVLEEQIDFGVISPYKAQVYYLRSLIKRNAFFKPFRKLITIHTVDGFQGQERDVILISLVRANEAGQIGFLSDLRRMNVAITRARMKLIIIGDASTLSHHPFYRKLYQYIQEKGKVIQLGDSTEQEQTETENNSI
;
A
#
# COMPACT_ATOMS: atom_id res chain seq x y z
N TYR A 1 -10.38 18.40 -17.85
CA TYR A 1 -9.35 17.37 -17.63
C TYR A 1 -8.89 17.32 -16.17
N LEU A 2 -8.65 18.47 -15.56
CA LEU A 2 -8.26 18.60 -14.15
C LEU A 2 -9.43 18.29 -13.19
N GLU A 3 -10.65 18.66 -13.54
CA GLU A 3 -11.85 18.36 -12.76
C GLU A 3 -12.14 16.85 -12.73
N HIS A 4 -12.03 16.16 -13.86
CA HIS A 4 -12.18 14.70 -13.93
C HIS A 4 -11.12 13.95 -13.09
N GLN A 5 -9.88 14.44 -13.05
CA GLN A 5 -8.84 13.85 -12.21
C GLN A 5 -9.11 14.08 -10.72
N GLN A 6 -9.68 15.21 -10.33
CA GLN A 6 -10.08 15.48 -8.95
C GLN A 6 -11.24 14.59 -8.50
N GLU A 7 -12.25 14.39 -9.33
CA GLU A 7 -13.36 13.48 -9.05
C GLU A 7 -12.88 12.02 -8.94
N GLU A 8 -11.98 11.59 -9.82
CA GLU A 8 -11.37 10.27 -9.75
C GLU A 8 -10.59 10.08 -8.45
N SER A 9 -9.82 11.08 -8.02
CA SER A 9 -9.03 11.00 -6.78
C SER A 9 -9.88 10.94 -5.52
N LEU A 10 -11.12 11.44 -5.55
CA LEU A 10 -12.04 11.43 -4.42
C LEU A 10 -12.82 10.13 -4.28
N SER A 11 -13.09 9.43 -5.39
CA SER A 11 -14.08 8.36 -5.44
C SER A 11 -13.53 6.94 -5.39
N ARG A 12 -12.23 6.73 -5.55
CA ARG A 12 -11.68 5.37 -5.66
C ARG A 12 -11.17 4.83 -4.34
N ILE A 13 -11.68 3.64 -4.01
CA ILE A 13 -11.28 2.85 -2.85
C ILE A 13 -11.04 1.42 -3.30
N ASN A 14 -9.93 0.83 -2.86
CA ASN A 14 -9.69 -0.60 -2.91
C ASN A 14 -9.61 -1.12 -1.47
N LYS A 15 -10.72 -1.65 -0.98
CA LYS A 15 -10.85 -2.09 0.41
C LYS A 15 -9.89 -3.22 0.75
N ARG A 16 -9.79 -4.23 -0.12
CA ARG A 16 -8.89 -5.37 0.07
C ARG A 16 -7.43 -4.93 0.16
N GLU A 17 -7.02 -4.02 -0.71
CA GLU A 17 -5.67 -3.47 -0.70
C GLU A 17 -5.39 -2.65 0.57
N ALA A 18 -6.37 -1.85 1.01
CA ALA A 18 -6.24 -1.09 2.26
C ALA A 18 -6.14 -2.00 3.49
N GLU A 19 -6.96 -3.02 3.59
CA GLU A 19 -6.92 -4.00 4.68
C GLU A 19 -5.60 -4.76 4.69
N LEU A 20 -5.11 -5.14 3.51
CA LEU A 20 -3.79 -5.77 3.37
C LEU A 20 -2.66 -4.85 3.80
N LEU A 21 -2.71 -3.57 3.43
CA LEU A 21 -1.71 -2.59 3.86
C LEU A 21 -1.67 -2.46 5.38
N VAL A 22 -2.83 -2.35 6.02
CA VAL A 22 -2.94 -2.27 7.48
C VAL A 22 -2.39 -3.53 8.15
N LEU A 23 -2.67 -4.71 7.60
CA LEU A 23 -2.09 -5.97 8.07
C LEU A 23 -0.56 -5.98 7.92
N GLN A 24 -0.03 -5.55 6.78
CA GLN A 24 1.42 -5.48 6.56
C GLN A 24 2.11 -4.50 7.51
N LEU A 25 1.47 -3.37 7.81
CA LEU A 25 1.99 -2.42 8.80
C LEU A 25 2.03 -3.05 10.20
N GLN A 26 0.99 -3.75 10.60
CA GLN A 26 0.95 -4.48 11.87
C GLN A 26 2.06 -5.53 11.95
N VAL A 27 2.16 -6.39 10.95
CA VAL A 27 3.18 -7.44 10.88
C VAL A 27 4.60 -6.84 10.92
N TYR A 28 4.82 -5.74 10.23
CA TYR A 28 6.11 -5.07 10.23
C TYR A 28 6.49 -4.51 11.61
N ILE A 29 5.54 -3.89 12.32
CA ILE A 29 5.75 -3.42 13.70
C ILE A 29 6.05 -4.60 14.65
N GLU A 30 5.32 -5.70 14.52
CA GLU A 30 5.56 -6.91 15.32
C GLU A 30 6.94 -7.52 15.04
N ASN A 31 7.36 -7.56 13.78
CA ASN A 31 8.66 -8.11 13.39
C ASN A 31 9.85 -7.27 13.86
N ILE A 32 9.71 -5.95 13.92
CA ILE A 32 10.73 -5.06 14.51
C ILE A 32 10.74 -5.16 16.03
N SER A 33 9.63 -5.45 16.66
CA SER A 33 9.26 -5.34 18.05
C SER A 33 8.57 -4.01 18.38
N LYS A 34 7.45 -4.12 19.09
CA LYS A 34 6.65 -2.95 19.52
C LYS A 34 7.47 -2.01 20.40
N GLU A 35 8.26 -2.59 21.31
CA GLU A 35 9.11 -1.87 22.25
C GLU A 35 10.15 -1.05 21.48
N ARG A 36 10.81 -1.67 20.51
CA ARG A 36 11.82 -1.00 19.70
C ARG A 36 11.23 0.15 18.87
N VAL A 37 10.05 -0.04 18.29
CA VAL A 37 9.36 1.03 17.55
C VAL A 37 9.13 2.25 18.43
N LEU A 38 8.70 2.04 19.68
CA LEU A 38 8.44 3.12 20.63
C LEU A 38 9.72 3.75 21.17
N GLU A 39 10.72 2.96 21.50
CA GLU A 39 12.00 3.45 22.03
C GLU A 39 12.79 4.26 21.01
N GLU A 40 12.89 3.75 19.78
CA GLU A 40 13.61 4.41 18.70
C GLU A 40 12.76 5.45 17.94
N GLN A 41 11.48 5.60 18.29
CA GLN A 41 10.54 6.51 17.63
C GLN A 41 10.50 6.31 16.11
N ILE A 42 10.44 5.05 15.67
CA ILE A 42 10.34 4.69 14.25
C ILE A 42 9.02 5.20 13.71
N ASP A 43 9.06 6.07 12.73
CA ASP A 43 7.89 6.69 12.13
C ASP A 43 7.48 6.06 10.80
N PHE A 44 6.18 6.07 10.56
CA PHE A 44 5.54 5.44 9.41
C PHE A 44 4.76 6.46 8.60
N GLY A 45 4.93 6.40 7.28
CA GLY A 45 4.08 7.13 6.34
C GLY A 45 3.24 6.16 5.51
N VAL A 46 1.96 6.37 5.46
CA VAL A 46 1.03 5.64 4.59
C VAL A 46 0.53 6.60 3.53
N ILE A 47 0.80 6.26 2.28
CA ILE A 47 0.54 7.13 1.14
C ILE A 47 -0.41 6.44 0.16
N SER A 48 -1.40 7.16 -0.32
CA SER A 48 -2.17 6.77 -1.49
C SER A 48 -2.40 7.99 -2.39
N PRO A 49 -2.38 7.83 -3.73
CA PRO A 49 -2.75 8.89 -4.65
C PRO A 49 -4.23 9.32 -4.55
N TYR A 50 -5.08 8.47 -3.96
CA TYR A 50 -6.51 8.66 -3.90
C TYR A 50 -6.99 9.08 -2.50
N LYS A 51 -7.63 10.23 -2.38
CA LYS A 51 -8.13 10.77 -1.09
C LYS A 51 -9.11 9.82 -0.41
N ALA A 52 -10.01 9.18 -1.16
CA ALA A 52 -10.96 8.23 -0.60
C ALA A 52 -10.26 7.03 0.06
N GLN A 53 -9.18 6.53 -0.54
CA GLN A 53 -8.35 5.47 0.04
C GLN A 53 -7.66 5.95 1.33
N VAL A 54 -7.15 7.16 1.35
CA VAL A 54 -6.54 7.78 2.54
C VAL A 54 -7.55 7.84 3.70
N TYR A 55 -8.77 8.30 3.46
CA TYR A 55 -9.81 8.33 4.49
C TYR A 55 -10.18 6.93 5.00
N TYR A 56 -10.28 5.98 4.10
CA TYR A 56 -10.57 4.59 4.48
C TYR A 56 -9.43 3.99 5.33
N LEU A 57 -8.19 4.17 4.93
CA LEU A 57 -7.00 3.75 5.69
C LEU A 57 -6.95 4.37 7.08
N ARG A 58 -7.24 5.67 7.19
CA ARG A 58 -7.34 6.35 8.50
C ARG A 58 -8.40 5.72 9.38
N SER A 59 -9.56 5.37 8.82
CA SER A 59 -10.64 4.74 9.58
C SER A 59 -10.27 3.35 10.07
N LEU A 60 -9.57 2.56 9.26
CA LEU A 60 -9.09 1.22 9.65
C LEU A 60 -8.09 1.28 10.80
N ILE A 61 -7.11 2.16 10.70
CA ILE A 61 -6.08 2.31 11.75
C ILE A 61 -6.69 2.88 13.03
N LYS A 62 -7.61 3.84 12.94
CA LYS A 62 -8.30 4.41 14.11
C LYS A 62 -9.13 3.37 14.89
N ARG A 63 -9.77 2.45 14.17
CA ARG A 63 -10.62 1.40 14.78
C ARG A 63 -9.84 0.21 15.32
N ASN A 64 -8.60 0.00 14.88
CA ASN A 64 -7.78 -1.12 15.29
C ASN A 64 -7.00 -0.77 16.57
N ALA A 65 -7.33 -1.46 17.66
CA ALA A 65 -6.71 -1.24 18.96
C ALA A 65 -5.19 -1.47 18.97
N PHE A 66 -4.67 -2.33 18.08
CA PHE A 66 -3.23 -2.57 17.95
C PHE A 66 -2.44 -1.28 17.74
N PHE A 67 -2.96 -0.34 16.92
CA PHE A 67 -2.26 0.88 16.56
C PHE A 67 -2.37 2.01 17.60
N LYS A 68 -3.13 1.81 18.67
CA LYS A 68 -3.33 2.86 19.68
C LYS A 68 -2.01 3.45 20.22
N PRO A 69 -0.98 2.66 20.60
CA PRO A 69 0.29 3.19 21.08
C PRO A 69 1.11 3.90 19.99
N PHE A 70 0.87 3.57 18.71
CA PHE A 70 1.69 4.01 17.58
C PHE A 70 1.08 5.17 16.78
N ARG A 71 -0.13 5.65 17.14
CA ARG A 71 -0.87 6.63 16.34
C ARG A 71 -0.10 7.91 16.06
N LYS A 72 0.71 8.38 17.01
CA LYS A 72 1.55 9.56 16.83
C LYS A 72 2.71 9.34 15.86
N LEU A 73 3.11 8.09 15.64
CA LEU A 73 4.19 7.69 14.74
C LEU A 73 3.69 7.38 13.33
N ILE A 74 2.37 7.31 13.11
CA ILE A 74 1.76 6.95 11.83
C ILE A 74 1.10 8.19 11.21
N THR A 75 1.58 8.59 10.04
CA THR A 75 0.99 9.66 9.22
C THR A 75 0.36 9.05 7.97
N ILE A 76 -0.90 9.35 7.70
CA ILE A 76 -1.63 8.83 6.52
C ILE A 76 -2.08 10.02 5.69
N HIS A 77 -1.58 10.12 4.47
CA HIS A 77 -1.88 11.25 3.61
C HIS A 77 -1.79 10.91 2.12
N THR A 78 -2.28 11.81 1.27
CA THR A 78 -1.96 11.79 -0.15
C THR A 78 -0.49 12.15 -0.38
N VAL A 79 0.01 11.93 -1.59
CA VAL A 79 1.42 12.24 -1.95
C VAL A 79 1.78 13.69 -1.61
N ASP A 80 0.87 14.64 -1.87
CA ASP A 80 1.12 16.07 -1.61
C ASP A 80 1.33 16.36 -0.12
N GLY A 81 0.69 15.60 0.77
CA GLY A 81 0.88 15.70 2.22
C GLY A 81 2.26 15.27 2.71
N PHE A 82 3.03 14.57 1.88
CA PHE A 82 4.40 14.14 2.15
C PHE A 82 5.46 14.94 1.38
N GLN A 83 5.08 15.97 0.65
CA GLN A 83 6.03 16.80 -0.06
C GLN A 83 7.01 17.47 0.92
N GLY A 84 8.31 17.23 0.73
CA GLY A 84 9.35 17.72 1.62
C GLY A 84 9.47 17.00 2.96
N GLN A 85 8.72 15.91 3.18
CA GLN A 85 8.74 15.12 4.42
C GLN A 85 9.19 13.69 4.14
N GLU A 86 10.00 13.15 5.02
CA GLU A 86 10.45 11.74 4.99
C GLU A 86 9.93 10.99 6.21
N ARG A 87 9.88 9.66 6.10
CA ARG A 87 9.58 8.74 7.20
C ARG A 87 10.55 7.55 7.15
N ASP A 88 10.73 6.90 8.28
CA ASP A 88 11.57 5.70 8.34
C ASP A 88 11.00 4.60 7.45
N VAL A 89 9.70 4.37 7.55
CA VAL A 89 9.01 3.34 6.77
C VAL A 89 7.86 3.99 5.99
N ILE A 90 7.81 3.75 4.69
CA ILE A 90 6.73 4.19 3.81
C ILE A 90 5.97 2.98 3.26
N LEU A 91 4.66 3.03 3.38
CA LEU A 91 3.74 2.08 2.76
C LEU A 91 2.87 2.83 1.74
N ILE A 92 2.82 2.33 0.52
CA ILE A 92 2.05 2.94 -0.58
C ILE A 92 0.95 2.00 -1.03
N SER A 93 -0.29 2.50 -1.09
CA SER A 93 -1.45 1.83 -1.68
C SER A 93 -1.76 2.45 -3.04
N LEU A 94 -1.67 1.66 -4.11
CA LEU A 94 -1.82 2.12 -5.48
C LEU A 94 -3.27 2.06 -5.99
N VAL A 95 -4.11 1.27 -5.35
CA VAL A 95 -5.58 1.21 -5.54
C VAL A 95 -6.03 0.58 -6.85
N ARG A 96 -5.41 0.91 -7.98
CA ARG A 96 -5.88 0.50 -9.31
C ARG A 96 -5.71 -1.01 -9.55
N ALA A 97 -6.83 -1.65 -9.81
CA ALA A 97 -6.91 -3.07 -10.19
C ALA A 97 -8.02 -3.24 -11.25
N ASN A 98 -7.65 -3.52 -12.51
CA ASN A 98 -8.59 -3.75 -13.60
C ASN A 98 -7.92 -4.49 -14.77
N GLU A 99 -8.70 -5.24 -15.54
CA GLU A 99 -8.22 -6.03 -16.66
C GLU A 99 -7.70 -5.19 -17.85
N ALA A 100 -8.20 -3.95 -18.00
CA ALA A 100 -7.81 -3.05 -19.08
C ALA A 100 -6.44 -2.38 -18.87
N GLY A 101 -5.78 -2.59 -17.74
CA GLY A 101 -4.50 -1.96 -17.42
C GLY A 101 -4.58 -0.45 -17.25
N GLN A 102 -5.76 0.08 -16.92
CA GLN A 102 -5.97 1.51 -16.73
C GLN A 102 -5.45 1.95 -15.37
N ILE A 103 -4.47 2.82 -15.38
CA ILE A 103 -3.80 3.30 -14.16
C ILE A 103 -4.30 4.67 -13.67
N GLY A 104 -5.05 5.42 -14.51
CA GLY A 104 -5.66 6.71 -14.13
C GLY A 104 -4.64 7.67 -13.52
N PHE A 105 -4.90 8.09 -12.30
CA PHE A 105 -4.09 9.05 -11.55
C PHE A 105 -2.64 8.62 -11.31
N LEU A 106 -2.34 7.32 -11.38
CA LEU A 106 -0.98 6.78 -11.25
C LEU A 106 -0.08 7.12 -12.47
N SER A 107 -0.64 7.69 -13.54
CA SER A 107 0.14 8.19 -14.68
C SER A 107 0.94 9.46 -14.37
N ASP A 108 0.65 10.13 -13.26
CA ASP A 108 1.48 11.24 -12.75
C ASP A 108 2.74 10.70 -12.08
N LEU A 109 3.76 10.45 -12.90
CA LEU A 109 5.02 9.85 -12.46
C LEU A 109 5.84 10.75 -11.52
N ARG A 110 5.62 12.07 -11.56
CA ARG A 110 6.29 13.00 -10.62
C ARG A 110 5.82 12.73 -9.20
N ARG A 111 4.51 12.58 -9.00
CA ARG A 111 3.94 12.22 -7.70
C ARG A 111 4.41 10.86 -7.23
N MET A 112 4.48 9.87 -8.11
CA MET A 112 4.97 8.55 -7.75
C MET A 112 6.44 8.56 -7.36
N ASN A 113 7.28 9.31 -8.06
CA ASN A 113 8.68 9.50 -7.68
C ASN A 113 8.81 10.17 -6.30
N VAL A 114 7.99 11.17 -6.00
CA VAL A 114 7.94 11.77 -4.65
C VAL A 114 7.60 10.71 -3.60
N ALA A 115 6.53 9.95 -3.80
CA ALA A 115 6.11 8.92 -2.85
C ALA A 115 7.20 7.87 -2.58
N ILE A 116 7.80 7.32 -3.64
CA ILE A 116 8.83 6.28 -3.56
C ILE A 116 10.08 6.76 -2.82
N THR A 117 10.43 8.02 -2.94
CA THR A 117 11.65 8.60 -2.36
C THR A 117 11.48 9.11 -0.92
N ARG A 118 10.31 8.94 -0.31
CA ARG A 118 10.04 9.40 1.07
C ARG A 118 10.55 8.44 2.16
N ALA A 119 10.90 7.20 1.82
CA ALA A 119 11.36 6.20 2.77
C ALA A 119 12.86 6.36 3.08
N ARG A 120 13.20 6.45 4.38
CA ARG A 120 14.59 6.42 4.84
C ARG A 120 15.13 5.00 4.99
N MET A 121 14.32 4.07 5.46
CA MET A 121 14.74 2.70 5.80
C MET A 121 14.05 1.63 4.97
N LYS A 122 12.73 1.73 4.81
CA LYS A 122 11.92 0.67 4.19
C LYS A 122 10.78 1.24 3.36
N LEU A 123 10.65 0.71 2.15
CA LEU A 123 9.51 0.99 1.26
C LEU A 123 8.71 -0.31 1.04
N ILE A 124 7.41 -0.23 1.26
CA ILE A 124 6.45 -1.31 0.99
C ILE A 124 5.41 -0.76 0.02
N ILE A 125 5.24 -1.41 -1.13
CA ILE A 125 4.25 -1.02 -2.13
C ILE A 125 3.22 -2.15 -2.26
N ILE A 126 1.95 -1.79 -2.20
CA ILE A 126 0.83 -2.71 -2.38
C ILE A 126 0.04 -2.26 -3.60
N GLY A 127 -0.20 -3.19 -4.51
CA GLY A 127 -0.91 -2.92 -5.74
C GLY A 127 -1.11 -4.17 -6.57
N ASP A 128 -1.91 -4.05 -7.62
CA ASP A 128 -2.14 -5.11 -8.58
C ASP A 128 -1.08 -5.09 -9.70
N ALA A 129 -0.14 -6.03 -9.65
CA ALA A 129 0.93 -6.14 -10.61
C ALA A 129 0.41 -6.36 -12.05
N SER A 130 -0.69 -7.08 -12.23
CA SER A 130 -1.28 -7.34 -13.54
C SER A 130 -1.75 -6.06 -14.22
N THR A 131 -2.45 -5.19 -13.50
CA THR A 131 -2.87 -3.87 -13.98
C THR A 131 -1.68 -2.95 -14.23
N LEU A 132 -0.79 -2.84 -13.24
CA LEU A 132 0.30 -1.87 -13.24
C LEU A 132 1.36 -2.16 -14.31
N SER A 133 1.62 -3.45 -14.61
CA SER A 133 2.64 -3.87 -15.59
C SER A 133 2.30 -3.49 -17.03
N HIS A 134 1.08 -3.04 -17.33
CA HIS A 134 0.77 -2.46 -18.62
C HIS A 134 1.49 -1.13 -18.86
N HIS A 135 1.85 -0.40 -17.80
CA HIS A 135 2.59 0.84 -17.91
C HIS A 135 4.11 0.61 -17.77
N PRO A 136 4.95 1.16 -18.68
CA PRO A 136 6.40 0.90 -18.69
C PRO A 136 7.11 1.25 -17.38
N PHE A 137 6.73 2.35 -16.73
CA PHE A 137 7.32 2.79 -15.45
C PHE A 137 7.08 1.74 -14.35
N TYR A 138 5.84 1.29 -14.18
CA TYR A 138 5.50 0.32 -13.12
C TYR A 138 6.06 -1.07 -13.41
N ARG A 139 6.16 -1.43 -14.69
CA ARG A 139 6.84 -2.67 -15.10
C ARG A 139 8.31 -2.66 -14.68
N LYS A 140 9.02 -1.57 -14.95
CA LYS A 140 10.42 -1.41 -14.54
C LYS A 140 10.56 -1.37 -13.02
N LEU A 141 9.66 -0.68 -12.31
CA LEU A 141 9.64 -0.65 -10.86
C LEU A 141 9.45 -2.06 -10.28
N TYR A 142 8.51 -2.83 -10.83
CA TYR A 142 8.26 -4.20 -10.40
C TYR A 142 9.49 -5.10 -10.64
N GLN A 143 10.11 -5.02 -11.80
CA GLN A 143 11.35 -5.75 -12.11
C GLN A 143 12.49 -5.37 -11.15
N TYR A 144 12.66 -4.09 -10.88
CA TYR A 144 13.65 -3.62 -9.92
C TYR A 144 13.43 -4.19 -8.52
N ILE A 145 12.18 -4.22 -8.07
CA ILE A 145 11.82 -4.81 -6.76
C ILE A 145 12.08 -6.32 -6.74
N GLN A 146 11.81 -7.03 -7.85
CA GLN A 146 12.13 -8.45 -7.97
C GLN A 146 13.63 -8.73 -7.85
N GLU A 147 14.47 -7.88 -8.42
CA GLU A 147 15.93 -8.04 -8.41
C GLU A 147 16.58 -7.61 -7.09
N LYS A 148 16.11 -6.52 -6.49
CA LYS A 148 16.77 -5.86 -5.35
C LYS A 148 16.05 -6.01 -4.02
N GLY A 149 14.79 -6.42 -4.05
CA GLY A 149 13.93 -6.53 -2.90
C GLY A 149 13.24 -7.87 -2.80
N LYS A 150 12.01 -7.85 -2.30
CA LYS A 150 11.16 -9.04 -2.16
C LYS A 150 9.77 -8.75 -2.69
N VAL A 151 9.29 -9.58 -3.61
CA VAL A 151 7.90 -9.59 -4.06
C VAL A 151 7.16 -10.74 -3.37
N ILE A 152 6.01 -10.42 -2.79
CA ILE A 152 5.09 -11.40 -2.21
C ILE A 152 3.81 -11.36 -3.05
N GLN A 153 3.49 -12.46 -3.70
CA GLN A 153 2.23 -12.61 -4.42
C GLN A 153 1.19 -13.20 -3.48
N LEU A 154 0.05 -12.54 -3.41
CA LEU A 154 -1.10 -13.00 -2.65
C LEU A 154 -2.07 -13.60 -3.67
N GLY A 155 -2.23 -14.93 -3.64
CA GLY A 155 -3.20 -15.65 -4.45
C GLY A 155 -4.63 -15.27 -4.09
N ASP A 156 -5.53 -15.40 -5.04
CA ASP A 156 -6.97 -15.33 -4.75
C ASP A 156 -7.33 -16.53 -3.85
N SER A 157 -7.89 -16.23 -2.69
CA SER A 157 -8.31 -17.22 -1.69
C SER A 157 -9.44 -18.16 -2.16
N THR A 158 -9.84 -18.06 -3.42
CA THR A 158 -10.87 -18.91 -4.05
C THR A 158 -10.36 -20.26 -4.56
N GLU A 159 -9.05 -20.46 -4.67
CA GLU A 159 -8.51 -21.74 -5.18
C GLU A 159 -8.10 -22.74 -4.07
N GLN A 160 -8.04 -22.34 -2.79
CA GLN A 160 -7.62 -23.23 -1.72
C GLN A 160 -8.75 -23.99 -1.02
N GLU A 161 -10.01 -23.65 -1.22
CA GLU A 161 -11.15 -24.39 -0.63
C GLU A 161 -11.63 -25.58 -1.49
N GLN A 162 -11.18 -25.72 -2.73
CA GLN A 162 -11.63 -26.82 -3.60
C GLN A 162 -10.69 -28.04 -3.64
N THR A 163 -9.50 -27.99 -3.03
CA THR A 163 -8.55 -29.11 -3.06
C THR A 163 -8.54 -29.98 -1.80
N GLU A 164 -9.22 -29.60 -0.71
CA GLU A 164 -9.27 -30.41 0.52
C GLU A 164 -10.50 -31.31 0.65
N THR A 165 -11.47 -31.26 -0.25
CA THR A 165 -12.70 -32.08 -0.17
C THR A 165 -12.70 -33.35 -1.04
N GLU A 166 -11.69 -33.59 -1.87
CA GLU A 166 -11.65 -34.80 -2.73
C GLU A 166 -10.77 -35.95 -2.23
N ASN A 167 -10.04 -35.81 -1.12
CA ASN A 167 -9.12 -36.85 -0.66
C ASN A 167 -9.58 -37.62 0.60
N ASN A 168 -10.87 -37.57 0.97
CA ASN A 168 -11.39 -38.39 2.09
C ASN A 168 -12.60 -39.26 1.68
N SER A 169 -12.50 -39.97 0.58
CA SER A 169 -13.44 -41.06 0.25
C SER A 169 -12.71 -42.18 -0.49
N ILE A 170 -11.96 -42.98 0.25
CA ILE A 170 -11.71 -44.41 -0.03
C ILE A 170 -11.57 -45.13 1.32
#